data_f8b49b999a66f6e6d2f589192d8ab53a
#
_entry.id   f8b49b999a66f6e6d2f589192d8ab53a
#
_cell.length_a   1.000
_cell.length_b   1.000
_cell.length_c   1.000
_cell.angle_alpha   90.00
_cell.angle_beta   90.00
_cell.angle_gamma   90.00
#
_symmetry.space_group_name_H-M   'P 1'
#
loop_
_entity.id
_entity.type
_entity.pdbx_description
1 polymer ?
#
loop_
_entity_poly.entity_id
_entity_poly.type
_entity_poly.pdbx_seq_one_letter_code
_entity_poly.pdbx_strand_id
1 'polypeptide(L)'
;MGISENDMPKMTICRFVSPAGIKCHKLASSPNHYCSEHIDHESEYLAKRKQWSDKHTQNYYHNYNKTQRVRNETKQEQDKFYRTKQWKNGLRPAVLERDNYLCQYCAANGRMTPGKIVDHIIPYEFDPSKRDDLSNLATICAACHTGKTRWEQEYYGTGAGNELKEVAAVPDIKYLPDFMDSAKTQ
;
A
#
# COMPACT_ATOMS: atom_id res chain seq x y z
N MET A 1 4.46 -4.36 -46.21
CA MET A 1 4.23 -3.23 -45.31
C MET A 1 4.34 -3.80 -43.91
N GLY A 2 5.45 -3.60 -43.25
CA GLY A 2 5.67 -4.11 -41.89
C GLY A 2 4.99 -3.18 -40.89
N ILE A 3 4.16 -3.75 -40.01
CA ILE A 3 3.58 -3.05 -38.85
C ILE A 3 4.75 -2.84 -37.89
N SER A 4 5.02 -1.60 -37.48
CA SER A 4 6.07 -1.31 -36.50
C SER A 4 5.65 -1.86 -35.14
N GLU A 5 6.59 -2.32 -34.32
CA GLU A 5 6.32 -2.84 -32.96
C GLU A 5 5.62 -1.80 -32.06
N ASN A 6 5.65 -0.52 -32.41
CA ASN A 6 4.98 0.57 -31.69
C ASN A 6 3.48 0.72 -32.03
N ASP A 7 2.96 0.03 -33.06
CA ASP A 7 1.56 0.13 -33.50
C ASP A 7 0.65 -0.94 -32.87
N MET A 8 1.19 -1.86 -32.09
CA MET A 8 0.35 -2.87 -31.43
C MET A 8 -0.40 -2.28 -30.24
N PRO A 9 -1.73 -2.48 -30.14
CA PRO A 9 -2.51 -1.97 -29.02
C PRO A 9 -2.02 -2.61 -27.71
N LYS A 10 -1.80 -1.79 -26.69
CA LYS A 10 -1.47 -2.29 -25.34
C LYS A 10 -2.62 -3.14 -24.82
N MET A 11 -2.31 -4.36 -24.40
CA MET A 11 -3.27 -5.31 -23.86
C MET A 11 -3.25 -5.28 -22.33
N THR A 12 -4.42 -5.32 -21.70
CA THR A 12 -4.58 -5.39 -20.23
C THR A 12 -5.54 -6.53 -19.87
N ILE A 13 -5.48 -7.01 -18.64
CA ILE A 13 -6.45 -8.02 -18.16
C ILE A 13 -7.81 -7.35 -17.97
N CYS A 14 -8.87 -8.01 -18.42
CA CYS A 14 -10.26 -7.58 -18.25
C CYS A 14 -10.60 -7.34 -16.76
N ARG A 15 -11.27 -6.22 -16.48
CA ARG A 15 -11.63 -5.81 -15.10
C ARG A 15 -12.89 -6.46 -14.56
N PHE A 16 -13.58 -7.30 -15.36
CA PHE A 16 -14.81 -7.93 -14.92
C PHE A 16 -14.57 -8.93 -13.78
N VAL A 17 -15.42 -8.82 -12.77
CA VAL A 17 -15.52 -9.77 -11.66
C VAL A 17 -16.99 -10.17 -11.55
N SER A 18 -17.28 -11.47 -11.61
CA SER A 18 -18.63 -11.96 -11.50
C SER A 18 -19.22 -11.72 -10.08
N PRO A 19 -20.53 -11.79 -9.88
CA PRO A 19 -21.14 -11.70 -8.55
C PRO A 19 -20.61 -12.75 -7.55
N ALA A 20 -20.10 -13.88 -8.05
CA ALA A 20 -19.45 -14.91 -7.24
C ALA A 20 -17.96 -14.62 -6.93
N GLY A 21 -17.45 -13.42 -7.29
CA GLY A 21 -16.05 -13.03 -7.05
C GLY A 21 -15.04 -13.60 -8.04
N ILE A 22 -15.47 -14.26 -9.12
CA ILE A 22 -14.59 -14.85 -10.13
C ILE A 22 -14.13 -13.76 -11.11
N LYS A 23 -12.81 -13.59 -11.25
CA LYS A 23 -12.20 -12.61 -12.15
C LYS A 23 -12.13 -13.14 -13.59
N CYS A 24 -12.42 -12.28 -14.57
CA CYS A 24 -12.15 -12.58 -15.98
C CYS A 24 -10.64 -12.44 -16.26
N HIS A 25 -10.05 -13.45 -16.90
CA HIS A 25 -8.63 -13.45 -17.29
C HIS A 25 -8.38 -13.13 -18.76
N LYS A 26 -9.44 -12.81 -19.53
CA LYS A 26 -9.32 -12.41 -20.95
C LYS A 26 -8.67 -11.04 -21.06
N LEU A 27 -8.04 -10.81 -22.22
CA LEU A 27 -7.38 -9.54 -22.51
C LEU A 27 -8.38 -8.52 -23.05
N ALA A 28 -8.22 -7.30 -22.60
CA ALA A 28 -8.87 -6.10 -23.13
C ALA A 28 -7.83 -5.28 -23.92
N SER A 29 -8.21 -4.80 -25.09
CA SER A 29 -7.36 -3.95 -25.94
C SER A 29 -7.53 -2.48 -25.55
N SER A 30 -6.42 -1.79 -25.28
CA SER A 30 -6.45 -0.34 -25.01
C SER A 30 -7.16 0.42 -26.16
N PRO A 31 -8.02 1.41 -25.83
CA PRO A 31 -8.23 2.05 -24.52
C PRO A 31 -9.23 1.34 -23.59
N ASN A 32 -9.84 0.22 -24.01
CA ASN A 32 -10.86 -0.47 -23.23
C ASN A 32 -10.27 -1.14 -21.98
N HIS A 33 -11.09 -1.25 -20.94
CA HIS A 33 -10.76 -1.89 -19.67
C HIS A 33 -11.40 -3.28 -19.54
N TYR A 34 -12.33 -3.60 -20.44
CA TYR A 34 -13.06 -4.86 -20.51
C TYR A 34 -12.83 -5.57 -21.83
N CYS A 35 -12.80 -6.89 -21.83
CA CYS A 35 -12.73 -7.70 -23.05
C CYS A 35 -14.04 -7.61 -23.84
N SER A 36 -14.05 -8.13 -25.07
CA SER A 36 -15.24 -8.09 -25.97
C SER A 36 -16.52 -8.66 -25.35
N GLU A 37 -16.40 -9.66 -24.46
CA GLU A 37 -17.57 -10.28 -23.81
C GLU A 37 -18.13 -9.45 -22.63
N HIS A 38 -17.35 -8.50 -22.12
CA HIS A 38 -17.74 -7.68 -20.98
C HIS A 38 -17.70 -6.19 -21.29
N ILE A 39 -17.66 -5.85 -22.57
CA ILE A 39 -17.54 -4.44 -23.05
C ILE A 39 -18.72 -3.57 -22.58
N ASP A 40 -19.88 -4.15 -22.34
CA ASP A 40 -21.06 -3.44 -21.85
C ASP A 40 -20.82 -2.74 -20.50
N HIS A 41 -19.86 -3.23 -19.70
CA HIS A 41 -19.46 -2.61 -18.44
C HIS A 41 -18.55 -1.38 -18.61
N GLU A 42 -18.03 -1.12 -19.81
CA GLU A 42 -17.06 -0.05 -20.05
C GLU A 42 -17.64 1.34 -19.75
N SER A 43 -18.86 1.60 -20.24
CA SER A 43 -19.53 2.90 -20.06
C SER A 43 -19.77 3.24 -18.60
N GLU A 44 -20.24 2.28 -17.81
CA GLU A 44 -20.47 2.44 -16.37
C GLU A 44 -19.16 2.67 -15.61
N TYR A 45 -18.12 1.90 -15.96
CA TYR A 45 -16.79 2.07 -15.40
C TYR A 45 -16.20 3.46 -15.66
N LEU A 46 -16.28 3.94 -16.92
CA LEU A 46 -15.79 5.27 -17.29
C LEU A 46 -16.56 6.38 -16.58
N ALA A 47 -17.89 6.24 -16.46
CA ALA A 47 -18.72 7.18 -15.72
C ALA A 47 -18.33 7.26 -14.24
N LYS A 48 -18.16 6.10 -13.56
CA LYS A 48 -17.69 6.01 -12.17
C LYS A 48 -16.28 6.61 -12.01
N ARG A 49 -15.38 6.32 -12.94
CA ARG A 49 -14.02 6.85 -12.94
C ARG A 49 -14.00 8.36 -13.11
N LYS A 50 -14.83 8.91 -14.01
CA LYS A 50 -14.98 10.35 -14.17
C LYS A 50 -15.53 11.00 -12.91
N GLN A 51 -16.61 10.46 -12.35
CA GLN A 51 -17.18 10.97 -11.10
C GLN A 51 -16.17 10.95 -9.94
N TRP A 52 -15.34 9.89 -9.86
CA TRP A 52 -14.27 9.82 -8.87
C TRP A 52 -13.20 10.88 -9.11
N SER A 53 -12.76 11.06 -10.38
CA SER A 53 -11.77 12.06 -10.77
C SER A 53 -12.25 13.48 -10.48
N ASP A 54 -13.52 13.79 -10.76
CA ASP A 54 -14.11 15.10 -10.52
C ASP A 54 -14.17 15.44 -9.01
N LYS A 55 -14.43 14.42 -8.16
CA LYS A 55 -14.41 14.57 -6.69
C LYS A 55 -13.00 14.70 -6.12
N HIS A 56 -11.98 14.13 -6.79
CA HIS A 56 -10.61 14.03 -6.28
C HIS A 56 -9.66 14.88 -7.14
N THR A 57 -9.90 16.19 -7.19
CA THR A 57 -9.05 17.16 -7.89
C THR A 57 -7.67 17.27 -7.24
N GLN A 58 -6.69 17.85 -7.96
CA GLN A 58 -5.36 18.14 -7.40
C GLN A 58 -5.45 18.97 -6.11
N ASN A 59 -6.42 19.85 -6.02
CA ASN A 59 -6.65 20.67 -4.82
C ASN A 59 -7.13 19.82 -3.62
N TYR A 60 -7.96 18.78 -3.85
CA TYR A 60 -8.34 17.82 -2.83
C TYR A 60 -7.11 17.09 -2.26
N TYR A 61 -6.24 16.55 -3.12
CA TYR A 61 -5.02 15.87 -2.67
C TYR A 61 -4.03 16.82 -2.00
N HIS A 62 -3.92 18.06 -2.49
CA HIS A 62 -3.07 19.07 -1.85
C HIS A 62 -3.57 19.35 -0.42
N ASN A 63 -4.86 19.59 -0.25
CA ASN A 63 -5.47 19.86 1.05
C ASN A 63 -5.39 18.64 1.98
N TYR A 64 -5.71 17.43 1.46
CA TYR A 64 -5.55 16.19 2.21
C TYR A 64 -4.11 15.99 2.71
N ASN A 65 -3.12 16.17 1.84
CA ASN A 65 -1.72 16.03 2.21
C ASN A 65 -1.30 17.07 3.25
N LYS A 66 -1.82 18.31 3.14
CA LYS A 66 -1.47 19.40 4.05
C LYS A 66 -2.15 19.28 5.43
N THR A 67 -3.40 18.83 5.48
CA THR A 67 -4.22 18.87 6.70
C THR A 67 -4.38 17.53 7.38
N GLN A 68 -4.51 16.44 6.60
CA GLN A 68 -4.79 15.10 7.15
C GLN A 68 -3.53 14.23 7.25
N ARG A 69 -2.70 14.24 6.20
CA ARG A 69 -1.50 13.43 6.17
C ARG A 69 -0.39 13.98 7.08
N VAL A 70 -0.28 15.31 7.17
CA VAL A 70 0.77 16.04 7.92
C VAL A 70 0.12 16.81 9.07
N ARG A 71 -0.79 16.14 9.80
CA ARG A 71 -1.70 16.71 10.77
C ARG A 71 -1.07 17.20 12.07
N ASN A 72 0.06 16.64 12.45
CA ASN A 72 0.80 17.01 13.65
C ASN A 72 2.31 17.08 13.40
N GLU A 73 3.07 17.57 14.37
CA GLU A 73 4.52 17.75 14.27
C GLU A 73 5.24 16.43 14.00
N THR A 74 4.89 15.35 14.69
CA THR A 74 5.45 14.00 14.48
C THR A 74 5.28 13.52 13.04
N LYS A 75 4.09 13.75 12.44
CA LYS A 75 3.85 13.41 11.03
C LYS A 75 4.60 14.29 10.06
N GLN A 76 4.84 15.55 10.40
CA GLN A 76 5.70 16.44 9.61
C GLN A 76 7.14 15.95 9.61
N GLU A 77 7.65 15.56 10.78
CA GLU A 77 9.00 15.02 10.91
C GLU A 77 9.14 13.68 10.19
N GLN A 78 8.15 12.80 10.30
CA GLN A 78 8.10 11.54 9.57
C GLN A 78 8.14 11.75 8.06
N ASP A 79 7.36 12.69 7.51
CA ASP A 79 7.36 13.00 6.07
C ASP A 79 8.71 13.58 5.63
N LYS A 80 9.31 14.47 6.44
CA LYS A 80 10.67 14.98 6.20
C LYS A 80 11.69 13.84 6.21
N PHE A 81 11.65 12.95 7.19
CA PHE A 81 12.56 11.80 7.30
C PHE A 81 12.54 10.92 6.05
N TYR A 82 11.36 10.54 5.56
CA TYR A 82 11.22 9.71 4.35
C TYR A 82 11.73 10.39 3.06
N ARG A 83 11.91 11.71 3.07
CA ARG A 83 12.49 12.47 1.94
C ARG A 83 14.00 12.59 2.00
N THR A 84 14.64 12.24 3.11
CA THR A 84 16.09 12.34 3.28
C THR A 84 16.86 11.39 2.37
N LYS A 85 18.11 11.74 2.08
CA LYS A 85 19.07 10.84 1.40
C LYS A 85 19.38 9.62 2.24
N GLN A 86 19.47 9.78 3.58
CA GLN A 86 19.67 8.68 4.53
C GLN A 86 18.61 7.60 4.36
N TRP A 87 17.32 7.98 4.28
CA TRP A 87 16.24 7.02 4.05
C TRP A 87 16.30 6.42 2.64
N LYS A 88 16.32 7.27 1.60
CA LYS A 88 16.16 6.83 0.21
C LYS A 88 17.31 5.98 -0.31
N ASN A 89 18.55 6.38 0.05
CA ASN A 89 19.76 5.79 -0.50
C ASN A 89 20.50 4.89 0.51
N GLY A 90 20.14 4.95 1.79
CA GLY A 90 20.75 4.18 2.86
C GLY A 90 19.80 3.13 3.45
N LEU A 91 18.97 3.54 4.40
CA LEU A 91 18.16 2.61 5.22
C LEU A 91 17.21 1.73 4.38
N ARG A 92 16.41 2.37 3.51
CA ARG A 92 15.42 1.64 2.71
C ARG A 92 16.06 0.57 1.79
N PRO A 93 17.08 0.85 0.97
CA PRO A 93 17.76 -0.19 0.20
C PRO A 93 18.37 -1.27 1.07
N ALA A 94 19.07 -0.92 2.14
CA ALA A 94 19.71 -1.88 3.03
C ALA A 94 18.70 -2.87 3.66
N VAL A 95 17.53 -2.41 4.06
CA VAL A 95 16.47 -3.29 4.59
C VAL A 95 15.90 -4.19 3.50
N LEU A 96 15.63 -3.68 2.29
CA LEU A 96 15.14 -4.49 1.18
C LEU A 96 16.14 -5.60 0.80
N GLU A 97 17.43 -5.28 0.76
CA GLU A 97 18.50 -6.25 0.46
C GLU A 97 18.64 -7.28 1.58
N ARG A 98 18.70 -6.84 2.85
CA ARG A 98 18.73 -7.73 4.03
C ARG A 98 17.60 -8.76 4.01
N ASP A 99 16.41 -8.31 3.66
CA ASP A 99 15.19 -9.11 3.68
C ASP A 99 14.95 -9.86 2.35
N ASN A 100 15.90 -9.80 1.40
CA ASN A 100 15.82 -10.41 0.07
C ASN A 100 14.54 -10.01 -0.70
N TYR A 101 14.06 -8.78 -0.51
CA TYR A 101 12.80 -8.29 -1.10
C TYR A 101 11.58 -9.15 -0.74
N LEU A 102 11.62 -9.87 0.39
CA LEU A 102 10.52 -10.70 0.88
C LEU A 102 9.83 -10.04 2.07
N CYS A 103 8.52 -10.16 2.09
CA CYS A 103 7.71 -9.68 3.21
C CYS A 103 8.00 -10.47 4.48
N GLN A 104 8.57 -9.84 5.50
CA GLN A 104 8.95 -10.49 6.75
C GLN A 104 7.73 -10.94 7.56
N TYR A 105 6.61 -10.26 7.43
CA TYR A 105 5.33 -10.62 8.07
C TYR A 105 4.71 -11.89 7.45
N CYS A 106 4.84 -12.07 6.14
CA CYS A 106 4.46 -13.32 5.48
C CYS A 106 5.43 -14.44 5.85
N ALA A 107 6.74 -14.15 5.89
CA ALA A 107 7.77 -15.13 6.24
C ALA A 107 7.60 -15.68 7.66
N ALA A 108 7.27 -14.81 8.63
CA ALA A 108 6.96 -15.22 10.01
C ALA A 108 5.78 -16.22 10.09
N ASN A 109 4.91 -16.24 9.08
CA ASN A 109 3.77 -17.15 8.95
C ASN A 109 3.99 -18.23 7.86
N GLY A 110 5.24 -18.54 7.52
CA GLY A 110 5.61 -19.63 6.61
C GLY A 110 5.27 -19.35 5.12
N ARG A 111 5.05 -18.09 4.72
CA ARG A 111 4.70 -17.71 3.34
C ARG A 111 5.81 -16.89 2.69
N MET A 112 6.16 -17.19 1.46
CA MET A 112 7.08 -16.40 0.66
C MET A 112 6.31 -15.43 -0.25
N THR A 113 6.31 -14.14 0.11
CA THR A 113 5.62 -13.09 -0.64
C THR A 113 6.58 -11.95 -0.94
N PRO A 114 6.71 -11.50 -2.20
CA PRO A 114 7.53 -10.33 -2.53
C PRO A 114 7.06 -9.07 -1.79
N GLY A 115 8.01 -8.28 -1.26
CA GLY A 115 7.79 -7.01 -0.60
C GLY A 115 8.57 -5.88 -1.29
N LYS A 116 7.97 -4.70 -1.37
CA LYS A 116 8.59 -3.49 -1.95
C LYS A 116 8.52 -2.29 -1.02
N ILE A 117 7.82 -2.43 0.10
CA ILE A 117 7.64 -1.40 1.11
C ILE A 117 8.60 -1.72 2.26
N VAL A 118 9.25 -0.71 2.81
CA VAL A 118 9.94 -0.81 4.10
C VAL A 118 9.12 -0.03 5.11
N ASP A 119 8.78 -0.68 6.19
CA ASP A 119 7.94 -0.13 7.23
C ASP A 119 8.54 -0.34 8.61
N HIS A 120 8.16 0.49 9.59
CA HIS A 120 8.58 0.39 10.97
C HIS A 120 7.79 -0.71 11.70
N ILE A 121 8.44 -1.60 12.42
CA ILE A 121 7.76 -2.63 13.25
C ILE A 121 6.97 -1.95 14.35
N ILE A 122 7.62 -1.11 15.17
CA ILE A 122 6.98 -0.16 16.08
C ILE A 122 6.74 1.13 15.28
N PRO A 123 5.50 1.62 15.16
CA PRO A 123 5.19 2.77 14.32
C PRO A 123 6.01 4.03 14.67
N TYR A 124 6.45 4.76 13.65
CA TYR A 124 7.12 6.06 13.83
C TYR A 124 6.31 7.01 14.72
N GLU A 125 4.99 7.04 14.54
CA GLU A 125 4.10 7.93 15.28
C GLU A 125 4.07 7.58 16.77
N PHE A 126 4.23 6.31 17.13
CA PHE A 126 4.24 5.82 18.50
C PHE A 126 5.60 6.02 19.17
N ASP A 127 6.70 5.68 18.49
CA ASP A 127 8.06 5.85 18.99
C ASP A 127 9.00 6.44 17.92
N PRO A 128 9.06 7.78 17.80
CA PRO A 128 9.92 8.45 16.83
C PRO A 128 11.43 8.22 17.05
N SER A 129 11.85 7.80 18.25
CA SER A 129 13.26 7.56 18.57
C SER A 129 13.83 6.36 17.80
N LYS A 130 12.98 5.45 17.32
CA LYS A 130 13.34 4.24 16.56
C LYS A 130 13.23 4.41 15.05
N ARG A 131 13.17 5.65 14.57
CA ARG A 131 12.93 5.96 13.15
C ARG A 131 14.01 5.43 12.20
N ASP A 132 15.25 5.38 12.63
CA ASP A 132 16.43 4.98 11.86
C ASP A 132 17.09 3.69 12.39
N ASP A 133 16.48 3.04 13.38
CA ASP A 133 16.89 1.74 13.88
C ASP A 133 16.57 0.65 12.85
N LEU A 134 17.62 0.05 12.26
CA LEU A 134 17.49 -1.05 11.29
C LEU A 134 16.73 -2.26 11.85
N SER A 135 16.84 -2.52 13.15
CA SER A 135 16.10 -3.62 13.81
C SER A 135 14.60 -3.36 13.89
N ASN A 136 14.18 -2.08 13.87
CA ASN A 136 12.79 -1.66 13.84
C ASN A 136 12.22 -1.51 12.41
N LEU A 137 12.99 -1.84 11.38
CA LEU A 137 12.57 -1.73 9.98
C LEU A 137 12.44 -3.12 9.36
N ALA A 138 11.38 -3.35 8.59
CA ALA A 138 11.18 -4.60 7.89
C ALA A 138 10.53 -4.41 6.52
N THR A 139 10.88 -5.29 5.57
CA THR A 139 10.21 -5.36 4.28
C THR A 139 8.81 -5.93 4.44
N ILE A 140 7.81 -5.28 3.85
CA ILE A 140 6.41 -5.65 3.95
C ILE A 140 5.73 -5.62 2.56
N CYS A 141 4.80 -6.52 2.30
CA CYS A 141 3.94 -6.47 1.11
C CYS A 141 2.74 -5.54 1.33
N ALA A 142 2.09 -5.11 0.25
CA ALA A 142 0.98 -4.16 0.33
C ALA A 142 -0.21 -4.67 1.18
N ALA A 143 -0.53 -5.96 1.10
CA ALA A 143 -1.63 -6.55 1.87
C ALA A 143 -1.33 -6.53 3.38
N CYS A 144 -0.14 -7.01 3.80
CA CYS A 144 0.28 -6.95 5.19
C CYS A 144 0.38 -5.51 5.70
N HIS A 145 0.89 -4.57 4.89
CA HIS A 145 0.97 -3.16 5.26
C HIS A 145 -0.41 -2.55 5.54
N THR A 146 -1.41 -2.88 4.71
CA THR A 146 -2.79 -2.43 4.95
C THR A 146 -3.37 -3.01 6.25
N GLY A 147 -3.19 -4.32 6.47
CA GLY A 147 -3.65 -4.97 7.70
C GLY A 147 -2.95 -4.42 8.94
N LYS A 148 -1.61 -4.26 8.87
CA LYS A 148 -0.80 -3.68 9.95
C LYS A 148 -1.24 -2.26 10.31
N THR A 149 -1.47 -1.41 9.31
CA THR A 149 -1.94 -0.02 9.55
C THR A 149 -3.25 0.01 10.34
N ARG A 150 -4.21 -0.87 10.02
CA ARG A 150 -5.48 -0.97 10.78
C ARG A 150 -5.24 -1.43 12.21
N TRP A 151 -4.41 -2.47 12.38
CA TRP A 151 -4.05 -2.96 13.69
C TRP A 151 -3.32 -1.91 14.54
N GLU A 152 -2.41 -1.14 13.95
CA GLU A 152 -1.71 -0.04 14.63
C GLU A 152 -2.65 1.07 15.08
N GLN A 153 -3.65 1.40 14.26
CA GLN A 153 -4.69 2.36 14.65
C GLN A 153 -5.49 1.86 15.86
N GLU A 154 -5.79 0.57 15.88
CA GLU A 154 -6.55 -0.03 16.97
C GLU A 154 -5.70 -0.24 18.21
N TYR A 155 -4.48 -0.78 18.08
CA TYR A 155 -3.61 -1.14 19.19
C TYR A 155 -2.90 0.08 19.79
N TYR A 156 -2.19 0.85 18.98
CA TYR A 156 -1.40 2.01 19.42
C TYR A 156 -2.18 3.32 19.44
N GLY A 157 -3.34 3.39 18.79
CA GLY A 157 -4.06 4.63 18.60
C GLY A 157 -3.41 5.58 17.60
N THR A 158 -2.66 5.05 16.61
CA THR A 158 -2.10 5.85 15.51
C THR A 158 -3.21 6.27 14.54
N GLY A 159 -2.90 7.18 13.62
CA GLY A 159 -3.85 7.56 12.58
C GLY A 159 -4.58 8.87 12.86
N ALA A 160 -5.27 9.39 11.83
CA ALA A 160 -5.97 10.67 11.91
C ALA A 160 -7.19 10.58 12.82
N GLY A 161 -7.31 11.53 13.75
CA GLY A 161 -8.43 11.59 14.69
C GLY A 161 -8.31 10.65 15.89
N ASN A 162 -7.26 9.85 15.98
CA ASN A 162 -6.98 8.98 17.11
C ASN A 162 -5.98 9.63 18.08
N GLU A 163 -6.01 9.19 19.32
CA GLU A 163 -5.03 9.54 20.36
C GLU A 163 -4.15 8.33 20.63
N LEU A 164 -2.85 8.55 20.83
CA LEU A 164 -1.91 7.50 21.17
C LEU A 164 -2.29 6.89 22.53
N LYS A 165 -2.23 5.56 22.59
CA LYS A 165 -2.57 4.78 23.78
C LYS A 165 -1.30 4.45 24.57
N GLU A 166 -1.44 4.34 25.88
CA GLU A 166 -0.40 3.84 26.78
C GLU A 166 -0.40 2.31 26.75
N VAL A 167 0.29 1.74 25.76
CA VAL A 167 0.41 0.29 25.56
C VAL A 167 1.86 -0.11 25.41
N ALA A 168 2.17 -1.38 25.65
CA ALA A 168 3.53 -1.90 25.44
C ALA A 168 3.89 -1.91 23.94
N ALA A 169 5.11 -1.51 23.61
CA ALA A 169 5.64 -1.65 22.26
C ALA A 169 5.81 -3.14 21.91
N VAL A 170 5.46 -3.52 20.67
CA VAL A 170 5.68 -4.87 20.13
C VAL A 170 6.84 -4.83 19.15
N PRO A 171 8.08 -5.17 19.57
CA PRO A 171 9.29 -4.99 18.76
C PRO A 171 9.58 -6.14 17.79
N ASP A 172 8.88 -7.26 17.90
CA ASP A 172 9.16 -8.46 17.12
C ASP A 172 7.93 -8.89 16.32
N ILE A 173 8.14 -9.08 15.02
CA ILE A 173 7.09 -9.44 14.05
C ILE A 173 6.37 -10.73 14.44
N LYS A 174 7.05 -11.68 15.11
CA LYS A 174 6.46 -12.96 15.53
C LYS A 174 5.31 -12.82 16.55
N TYR A 175 5.24 -11.69 17.26
CA TYR A 175 4.15 -11.40 18.19
C TYR A 175 3.03 -10.58 17.59
N LEU A 176 3.17 -10.19 16.31
CA LEU A 176 2.14 -9.47 15.58
C LEU A 176 1.14 -10.44 14.93
N PRO A 177 -0.12 -10.02 14.74
CA PRO A 177 -1.13 -10.83 14.04
C PRO A 177 -0.72 -11.18 12.61
N ASP A 178 -1.29 -12.27 12.08
CA ASP A 178 -1.21 -12.56 10.65
C ASP A 178 -2.12 -11.62 9.86
N PHE A 179 -1.53 -10.58 9.29
CA PHE A 179 -2.26 -9.54 8.56
C PHE A 179 -2.83 -10.01 7.20
N MET A 180 -2.42 -11.18 6.70
CA MET A 180 -2.99 -11.74 5.46
C MET A 180 -4.34 -12.43 5.70
N ASP A 181 -4.55 -13.03 6.88
CA ASP A 181 -5.81 -13.70 7.20
C ASP A 181 -6.91 -12.71 7.57
N SER A 182 -6.56 -11.54 8.10
CA SER A 182 -7.50 -10.46 8.38
C SER A 182 -8.17 -9.88 7.11
N ALA A 183 -7.62 -10.12 5.93
CA ALA A 183 -8.18 -9.66 4.65
C ALA A 183 -9.30 -10.57 4.11
N LYS A 184 -9.56 -11.73 4.74
CA LYS A 184 -10.57 -12.71 4.29
C LYS A 184 -11.91 -12.58 5.02
N THR A 185 -12.02 -11.68 6.00
CA THR A 185 -13.20 -11.59 6.89
C THR A 185 -14.06 -10.33 6.64
N GLN A 186 -14.08 -9.85 5.39
CA GLN A 186 -15.04 -8.81 4.96
C GLN A 186 -15.62 -9.13 3.59
#